data_e0cdbe0894b3ccb868a2733aa5440df9
#
_entry.id   e0cdbe0894b3ccb868a2733aa5440df9
#
_cell.length_a   1.000
_cell.length_b   1.000
_cell.length_c   1.000
_cell.angle_alpha   90.00
_cell.angle_beta   90.00
_cell.angle_gamma   90.00
#
_symmetry.space_group_name_H-M   'P 1'
#
loop_
_entity.id
_entity.type
_entity.pdbx_description
1 polymer ?
#
loop_
_entity_poly.entity_id
_entity_poly.type
_entity_poly.pdbx_seq_one_letter_code
_entity_poly.pdbx_strand_id
1 'polypeptide(L)'
;MKPSFYDLSYADLERVVNQHNLNHSAATVLFNWHYKKKEMAVCQDKLAKSALAFFKDSFDFSLPEIDTVHESTKDRTVKFLFKLKDSHKIETVLIPFNNKYSICLSSQVGCAMNCSFCFTGKQGLKRNLTTSEIVGQFIQAWRWLAANRPGEERILNIVFMGQGEPLHNFDAVKKACEIFLSKHGTSVGVQKITVSTAGYIPGLERWSLETPGVNLALSLHSPFAEKRNELIPINKKYPLDEVLAYIDKIPLQKKQFITYEYILIKDFNDTADDAKKLGALLAGKSAYINLIPFNSFPGSHYQCPDLDKVEQFKEVLDTFKIPTLIRGAKGDDVLAACGQLNSKN
;
A
#
# COMPACT_ATOMS: atom_id res chain seq x y z
N MET A 1 11.43 -17.82 -19.95
CA MET A 1 10.08 -17.44 -19.43
C MET A 1 9.72 -16.11 -20.07
N LYS A 2 8.49 -15.92 -20.57
CA LYS A 2 8.04 -14.63 -21.14
C LYS A 2 7.97 -13.57 -20.03
N PRO A 3 8.35 -12.29 -20.31
CA PRO A 3 8.13 -11.19 -19.37
C PRO A 3 6.63 -10.97 -19.15
N SER A 4 6.24 -10.48 -17.97
CA SER A 4 4.84 -10.18 -17.71
C SER A 4 4.39 -8.91 -18.43
N PHE A 5 3.23 -8.95 -19.07
CA PHE A 5 2.58 -7.77 -19.63
C PHE A 5 2.30 -6.71 -18.54
N TYR A 6 1.95 -7.15 -17.35
CA TYR A 6 1.61 -6.28 -16.23
C TYR A 6 2.82 -5.62 -15.54
N ASP A 7 4.05 -5.91 -16.00
CA ASP A 7 5.25 -5.15 -15.62
C ASP A 7 5.48 -3.90 -16.51
N LEU A 8 4.65 -3.70 -17.55
CA LEU A 8 4.76 -2.58 -18.45
C LEU A 8 3.89 -1.40 -18.01
N SER A 9 4.49 -0.22 -17.85
CA SER A 9 3.76 1.04 -17.82
C SER A 9 3.19 1.36 -19.22
N TYR A 10 2.29 2.34 -19.31
CA TYR A 10 1.78 2.77 -20.63
C TYR A 10 2.92 3.24 -21.54
N ALA A 11 3.88 3.99 -21.01
CA ALA A 11 5.04 4.45 -21.77
C ALA A 11 5.96 3.30 -22.21
N ASP A 12 6.13 2.25 -21.37
CA ASP A 12 6.86 1.05 -21.76
C ASP A 12 6.16 0.35 -22.93
N LEU A 13 4.83 0.24 -22.87
CA LEU A 13 4.04 -0.40 -23.91
C LEU A 13 4.07 0.38 -25.24
N GLU A 14 4.04 1.72 -25.18
CA GLU A 14 4.21 2.56 -26.38
C GLU A 14 5.60 2.33 -27.01
N ARG A 15 6.64 2.23 -26.21
CA ARG A 15 7.99 1.91 -26.71
C ARG A 15 8.04 0.56 -27.43
N VAL A 16 7.43 -0.48 -26.84
CA VAL A 16 7.33 -1.81 -27.45
C VAL A 16 6.59 -1.75 -28.78
N VAL A 17 5.44 -1.07 -28.85
CA VAL A 17 4.66 -0.91 -30.07
C VAL A 17 5.49 -0.24 -31.17
N ASN A 18 6.21 0.84 -30.84
CA ASN A 18 7.03 1.59 -31.78
C ASN A 18 8.24 0.77 -32.26
N GLN A 19 8.94 0.08 -31.38
CA GLN A 19 10.11 -0.74 -31.70
C GLN A 19 9.78 -1.89 -32.67
N HIS A 20 8.55 -2.41 -32.60
CA HIS A 20 8.09 -3.51 -33.45
C HIS A 20 7.22 -3.05 -34.61
N ASN A 21 7.17 -1.74 -34.93
CA ASN A 21 6.38 -1.15 -36.00
C ASN A 21 4.91 -1.59 -35.98
N LEU A 22 4.35 -1.75 -34.78
CA LEU A 22 2.93 -2.08 -34.64
C LEU A 22 2.08 -0.80 -34.72
N ASN A 23 0.78 -0.96 -34.96
CA ASN A 23 -0.14 0.18 -34.96
C ASN A 23 -0.13 0.87 -33.59
N HIS A 24 0.08 2.18 -33.53
CA HIS A 24 0.13 2.99 -32.32
C HIS A 24 -1.10 2.82 -31.42
N SER A 25 -2.28 2.56 -32.01
CA SER A 25 -3.49 2.30 -31.22
C SER A 25 -3.41 1.03 -30.37
N ALA A 26 -2.51 0.09 -30.70
CA ALA A 26 -2.38 -1.18 -29.97
C ALA A 26 -2.05 -0.98 -28.48
N ALA A 27 -1.18 -0.01 -28.16
CA ALA A 27 -0.86 0.31 -26.77
C ALA A 27 -2.11 0.75 -25.99
N THR A 28 -2.87 1.70 -26.52
CA THR A 28 -4.11 2.20 -25.90
C THR A 28 -5.17 1.12 -25.77
N VAL A 29 -5.35 0.30 -26.81
CA VAL A 29 -6.33 -0.79 -26.80
C VAL A 29 -6.00 -1.82 -25.74
N LEU A 30 -4.76 -2.30 -25.69
CA LEU A 30 -4.31 -3.29 -24.70
C LEU A 30 -4.39 -2.76 -23.27
N PHE A 31 -3.87 -1.55 -23.04
CA PHE A 31 -3.85 -0.95 -21.71
C PHE A 31 -5.27 -0.72 -21.19
N ASN A 32 -6.16 -0.19 -22.02
CA ASN A 32 -7.57 -0.02 -21.68
C ASN A 32 -8.25 -1.36 -21.40
N TRP A 33 -7.95 -2.38 -22.19
CA TRP A 33 -8.56 -3.70 -22.06
C TRP A 33 -8.20 -4.36 -20.75
N HIS A 34 -6.91 -4.40 -20.39
CA HIS A 34 -6.44 -5.09 -19.20
C HIS A 34 -6.62 -4.28 -17.92
N TYR A 35 -6.46 -2.96 -17.96
CA TYR A 35 -6.48 -2.13 -16.74
C TYR A 35 -7.81 -1.41 -16.49
N LYS A 36 -8.51 -0.95 -17.53
CA LYS A 36 -9.81 -0.28 -17.36
C LYS A 36 -10.97 -1.25 -17.37
N LYS A 37 -11.01 -2.17 -18.36
CA LYS A 37 -12.02 -3.23 -18.42
C LYS A 37 -11.69 -4.43 -17.56
N LYS A 38 -10.41 -4.63 -17.23
CA LYS A 38 -9.87 -5.69 -16.40
C LYS A 38 -10.17 -7.11 -16.93
N GLU A 39 -10.18 -7.23 -18.25
CA GLU A 39 -10.37 -8.50 -18.94
C GLU A 39 -9.11 -9.37 -18.90
N MET A 40 -9.28 -10.69 -18.82
CA MET A 40 -8.15 -11.64 -18.79
C MET A 40 -7.65 -12.03 -20.18
N ALA A 41 -8.59 -12.30 -21.07
CA ALA A 41 -8.23 -12.69 -22.43
C ALA A 41 -7.62 -11.51 -23.19
N VAL A 42 -6.58 -11.77 -23.97
CA VAL A 42 -6.05 -10.74 -24.87
C VAL A 42 -7.14 -10.36 -25.87
N CYS A 43 -7.33 -9.05 -26.08
CA CYS A 43 -8.38 -8.49 -26.91
C CYS A 43 -8.27 -8.97 -28.38
N GLN A 44 -9.06 -9.99 -28.74
CA GLN A 44 -8.96 -10.62 -30.05
C GLN A 44 -9.56 -9.75 -31.17
N ASP A 45 -10.66 -9.04 -30.89
CA ASP A 45 -11.47 -8.37 -31.91
C ASP A 45 -11.08 -6.90 -32.17
N LYS A 46 -10.15 -6.34 -31.40
CA LYS A 46 -9.78 -4.91 -31.46
C LYS A 46 -8.33 -4.65 -31.82
N LEU A 47 -7.54 -5.70 -31.97
CA LEU A 47 -6.15 -5.62 -32.39
C LEU A 47 -5.99 -6.19 -33.80
N ALA A 48 -5.10 -5.61 -34.61
CA ALA A 48 -4.65 -6.23 -35.84
C ALA A 48 -4.07 -7.63 -35.54
N LYS A 49 -4.29 -8.59 -36.43
CA LYS A 49 -3.85 -9.99 -36.24
C LYS A 49 -2.35 -10.10 -35.91
N SER A 50 -1.53 -9.29 -36.59
CA SER A 50 -0.07 -9.23 -36.36
C SER A 50 0.29 -8.75 -34.93
N ALA A 51 -0.37 -7.70 -34.44
CA ALA A 51 -0.17 -7.19 -33.09
C ALA A 51 -0.64 -8.22 -32.05
N LEU A 52 -1.80 -8.83 -32.27
CA LEU A 52 -2.33 -9.87 -31.38
C LEU A 52 -1.36 -11.06 -31.26
N ALA A 53 -0.84 -11.55 -32.39
CA ALA A 53 0.14 -12.63 -32.41
C ALA A 53 1.41 -12.23 -31.65
N PHE A 54 1.97 -11.06 -31.97
CA PHE A 54 3.16 -10.55 -31.30
C PHE A 54 3.00 -10.50 -29.79
N PHE A 55 1.91 -9.91 -29.26
CA PHE A 55 1.73 -9.78 -27.83
C PHE A 55 1.52 -11.13 -27.13
N LYS A 56 0.76 -12.05 -27.73
CA LYS A 56 0.58 -13.41 -27.21
C LYS A 56 1.90 -14.19 -27.15
N ASP A 57 2.76 -13.99 -28.15
CA ASP A 57 4.03 -14.71 -28.24
C ASP A 57 5.11 -14.11 -27.34
N SER A 58 5.09 -12.79 -27.13
CA SER A 58 6.14 -12.06 -26.40
C SER A 58 5.89 -11.91 -24.93
N PHE A 59 4.63 -11.92 -24.46
CA PHE A 59 4.29 -11.60 -23.08
C PHE A 59 3.45 -12.68 -22.39
N ASP A 60 3.62 -12.73 -21.08
CA ASP A 60 2.78 -13.50 -20.18
C ASP A 60 1.70 -12.59 -19.57
N PHE A 61 0.45 -13.01 -19.65
CA PHE A 61 -0.72 -12.28 -19.15
C PHE A 61 -1.29 -12.90 -17.87
N SER A 62 -0.57 -13.80 -17.23
CA SER A 62 -1.01 -14.40 -15.97
C SER A 62 -0.91 -13.40 -14.82
N LEU A 63 -1.82 -13.53 -13.87
CA LEU A 63 -1.89 -12.77 -12.62
C LEU A 63 -1.71 -13.72 -11.43
N PRO A 64 -1.38 -13.21 -10.21
CA PRO A 64 -1.42 -14.00 -9.00
C PRO A 64 -2.77 -14.71 -8.83
N GLU A 65 -2.75 -15.95 -8.38
CA GLU A 65 -3.97 -16.74 -8.13
C GLU A 65 -4.56 -16.41 -6.77
N ILE A 66 -5.88 -16.29 -6.67
CA ILE A 66 -6.56 -16.24 -5.38
C ILE A 66 -6.54 -17.65 -4.78
N ASP A 67 -5.76 -17.85 -3.73
CA ASP A 67 -5.67 -19.13 -3.01
C ASP A 67 -6.83 -19.25 -2.01
N THR A 68 -7.09 -18.19 -1.22
CA THR A 68 -8.15 -18.16 -0.22
C THR A 68 -8.74 -16.77 -0.08
N VAL A 69 -10.02 -16.69 0.25
CA VAL A 69 -10.73 -15.45 0.57
C VAL A 69 -11.34 -15.56 1.96
N HIS A 70 -11.07 -14.59 2.81
CA HIS A 70 -11.69 -14.46 4.12
C HIS A 70 -12.53 -13.19 4.15
N GLU A 71 -13.82 -13.31 4.46
CA GLU A 71 -14.72 -12.18 4.61
C GLU A 71 -15.04 -11.95 6.09
N SER A 72 -14.86 -10.71 6.55
CA SER A 72 -15.28 -10.31 7.89
C SER A 72 -16.80 -10.35 8.01
N THR A 73 -17.28 -10.98 9.07
CA THR A 73 -18.68 -10.99 9.43
C THR A 73 -19.13 -9.70 10.13
N LYS A 74 -18.16 -8.90 10.62
CA LYS A 74 -18.41 -7.68 11.39
C LYS A 74 -18.58 -6.44 10.51
N ASP A 75 -17.78 -6.32 9.45
CA ASP A 75 -17.66 -5.06 8.72
C ASP A 75 -17.47 -5.20 7.20
N ARG A 76 -17.64 -6.42 6.66
CA ARG A 76 -17.54 -6.70 5.22
C ARG A 76 -16.13 -6.51 4.62
N THR A 77 -15.09 -6.40 5.46
CA THR A 77 -13.70 -6.43 4.99
C THR A 77 -13.40 -7.77 4.33
N VAL A 78 -12.65 -7.76 3.24
CA VAL A 78 -12.25 -8.98 2.52
C VAL A 78 -10.75 -9.08 2.49
N LYS A 79 -10.21 -10.16 3.01
CA LYS A 79 -8.79 -10.50 2.93
C LYS A 79 -8.58 -11.61 1.92
N PHE A 80 -7.70 -11.36 0.95
CA PHE A 80 -7.25 -12.32 -0.03
C PHE A 80 -5.89 -12.87 0.37
N LEU A 81 -5.71 -14.16 0.25
CA LEU A 81 -4.43 -14.82 0.20
C LEU A 81 -4.14 -15.14 -1.27
N PHE A 82 -3.11 -14.52 -1.84
CA PHE A 82 -2.67 -14.77 -3.20
C PHE A 82 -1.49 -15.72 -3.23
N LYS A 83 -1.54 -16.69 -4.14
CA LYS A 83 -0.41 -17.58 -4.47
C LYS A 83 0.34 -17.00 -5.66
N LEU A 84 1.65 -16.87 -5.50
CA LEU A 84 2.57 -16.41 -6.53
C LEU A 84 3.15 -17.59 -7.32
N LYS A 85 3.77 -17.31 -8.48
CA LYS A 85 4.34 -18.34 -9.36
C LYS A 85 5.42 -19.21 -8.69
N ASP A 86 6.16 -18.64 -7.75
CA ASP A 86 7.19 -19.33 -6.96
C ASP A 86 6.63 -19.99 -5.69
N SER A 87 5.32 -20.12 -5.60
CA SER A 87 4.58 -20.71 -4.47
C SER A 87 4.60 -19.91 -3.18
N HIS A 88 5.25 -18.74 -3.14
CA HIS A 88 5.06 -17.82 -2.03
C HIS A 88 3.63 -17.29 -2.00
N LYS A 89 3.19 -16.88 -0.81
CA LYS A 89 1.87 -16.30 -0.60
C LYS A 89 1.98 -14.87 -0.06
N ILE A 90 1.04 -14.03 -0.46
CA ILE A 90 0.91 -12.64 0.03
C ILE A 90 -0.55 -12.34 0.32
N GLU A 91 -0.78 -11.38 1.19
CA GLU A 91 -2.13 -10.96 1.56
C GLU A 91 -2.45 -9.56 1.02
N THR A 92 -3.72 -9.36 0.68
CA THR A 92 -4.30 -8.10 0.20
C THR A 92 -5.64 -7.90 0.87
N VAL A 93 -5.99 -6.67 1.24
CA VAL A 93 -7.24 -6.39 1.95
C VAL A 93 -8.09 -5.38 1.20
N LEU A 94 -9.36 -5.69 0.99
CA LEU A 94 -10.40 -4.75 0.60
C LEU A 94 -11.11 -4.25 1.87
N ILE A 95 -11.01 -2.95 2.11
CA ILE A 95 -11.57 -2.27 3.28
C ILE A 95 -12.81 -1.50 2.82
N PRO A 96 -14.02 -1.83 3.30
CA PRO A 96 -15.25 -1.17 2.87
C PRO A 96 -15.36 0.26 3.42
N PHE A 97 -15.91 1.14 2.60
CA PHE A 97 -16.23 2.52 2.96
C PHE A 97 -17.41 3.02 2.11
N ASN A 98 -18.59 3.18 2.69
CA ASN A 98 -19.79 3.72 2.01
C ASN A 98 -20.02 3.11 0.61
N ASN A 99 -20.29 1.82 0.49
CA ASN A 99 -20.47 1.07 -0.77
C ASN A 99 -19.34 1.18 -1.78
N LYS A 100 -18.14 1.45 -1.29
CA LYS A 100 -16.89 1.54 -2.06
C LYS A 100 -15.80 0.87 -1.23
N TYR A 101 -14.62 0.71 -1.82
CA TYR A 101 -13.52 0.05 -1.14
C TYR A 101 -12.24 0.88 -1.22
N SER A 102 -11.42 0.77 -0.19
CA SER A 102 -9.99 1.01 -0.24
C SER A 102 -9.28 -0.33 -0.35
N ILE A 103 -8.21 -0.42 -1.13
CA ILE A 103 -7.41 -1.62 -1.23
C ILE A 103 -6.06 -1.42 -0.56
N CYS A 104 -5.67 -2.36 0.31
CA CYS A 104 -4.37 -2.42 0.97
C CYS A 104 -3.50 -3.45 0.25
N LEU A 105 -2.47 -2.98 -0.46
CA LEU A 105 -1.58 -3.79 -1.29
C LEU A 105 -0.30 -4.15 -0.54
N SER A 106 0.19 -5.35 -0.76
CA SER A 106 1.52 -5.81 -0.36
C SER A 106 2.56 -5.43 -1.41
N SER A 107 3.78 -5.15 -0.96
CA SER A 107 4.93 -4.78 -1.80
C SER A 107 6.08 -5.79 -1.75
N GLN A 108 6.09 -6.70 -0.77
CA GLN A 108 7.12 -7.71 -0.58
C GLN A 108 6.51 -9.03 -0.08
N VAL A 109 7.24 -10.13 -0.23
CA VAL A 109 6.98 -11.37 0.49
C VAL A 109 7.74 -11.27 1.82
N GLY A 110 6.98 -11.07 2.92
CA GLY A 110 7.54 -10.73 4.22
C GLY A 110 8.05 -9.29 4.29
N CYS A 111 8.87 -8.95 5.27
CA CYS A 111 9.41 -7.59 5.46
C CYS A 111 10.73 -7.62 6.22
N ALA A 112 11.69 -6.77 5.80
CA ALA A 112 13.00 -6.65 6.45
C ALA A 112 13.00 -5.71 7.67
N MET A 113 11.95 -4.90 7.86
CA MET A 113 11.93 -3.84 8.89
C MET A 113 11.83 -4.39 10.31
N ASN A 114 11.33 -5.62 10.47
CA ASN A 114 11.20 -6.33 11.75
C ASN A 114 10.51 -5.53 12.86
N CYS A 115 9.47 -4.75 12.50
CA CYS A 115 8.69 -3.98 13.47
C CYS A 115 8.04 -4.89 14.51
N SER A 116 8.19 -4.58 15.81
CA SER A 116 7.74 -5.44 16.90
C SER A 116 6.22 -5.57 16.98
N PHE A 117 5.50 -4.55 16.55
CA PHE A 117 4.03 -4.49 16.53
C PHE A 117 3.41 -5.10 15.26
N CYS A 118 4.21 -5.65 14.33
CA CYS A 118 3.72 -6.12 13.03
C CYS A 118 3.99 -7.62 12.85
N PHE A 119 2.94 -8.37 12.54
CA PHE A 119 3.04 -9.81 12.33
C PHE A 119 3.88 -10.14 11.08
N THR A 120 3.77 -9.35 10.00
CA THR A 120 4.63 -9.49 8.81
C THR A 120 6.11 -9.30 9.14
N GLY A 121 6.45 -8.41 10.06
CA GLY A 121 7.84 -8.18 10.48
C GLY A 121 8.53 -9.44 11.00
N LYS A 122 7.78 -10.32 11.69
CA LYS A 122 8.28 -11.60 12.22
C LYS A 122 8.59 -12.66 11.15
N GLN A 123 8.15 -12.45 9.89
CA GLN A 123 8.39 -13.42 8.81
C GLN A 123 9.77 -13.27 8.15
N GLY A 124 10.41 -12.11 8.32
CA GLY A 124 11.59 -11.72 7.56
C GLY A 124 11.30 -11.51 6.07
N LEU A 125 12.18 -10.84 5.38
CA LEU A 125 12.07 -10.62 3.94
C LEU A 125 12.50 -11.87 3.16
N LYS A 126 11.68 -12.29 2.21
CA LYS A 126 12.03 -13.33 1.22
C LYS A 126 12.46 -12.69 -0.10
N ARG A 127 11.62 -11.82 -0.67
CA ARG A 127 11.91 -11.05 -1.88
C ARG A 127 10.96 -9.87 -2.08
N ASN A 128 11.34 -8.97 -2.94
CA ASN A 128 10.47 -7.95 -3.47
C ASN A 128 9.39 -8.57 -4.38
N LEU A 129 8.21 -7.96 -4.43
CA LEU A 129 7.21 -8.25 -5.46
C LEU A 129 7.58 -7.53 -6.76
N THR A 130 7.24 -8.16 -7.89
CA THR A 130 7.28 -7.50 -9.20
C THR A 130 6.13 -6.51 -9.34
N THR A 131 6.23 -5.60 -10.30
CA THR A 131 5.11 -4.70 -10.62
C THR A 131 3.84 -5.47 -10.96
N SER A 132 3.96 -6.54 -11.74
CA SER A 132 2.84 -7.40 -12.13
C SER A 132 2.17 -8.09 -10.94
N GLU A 133 2.94 -8.50 -9.93
CA GLU A 133 2.40 -9.07 -8.71
C GLU A 133 1.66 -8.01 -7.86
N ILE A 134 2.17 -6.77 -7.82
CA ILE A 134 1.51 -5.65 -7.13
C ILE A 134 0.21 -5.28 -7.85
N VAL A 135 0.25 -5.04 -9.14
CA VAL A 135 -0.92 -4.65 -9.94
C VAL A 135 -1.94 -5.77 -10.01
N GLY A 136 -1.45 -7.02 -10.05
CA GLY A 136 -2.28 -8.21 -10.07
C GLY A 136 -3.20 -8.34 -8.84
N GLN A 137 -2.72 -7.95 -7.66
CA GLN A 137 -3.55 -7.91 -6.45
C GLN A 137 -4.79 -7.02 -6.66
N PHE A 138 -4.59 -5.82 -7.22
CA PHE A 138 -5.68 -4.88 -7.50
C PHE A 138 -6.67 -5.44 -8.53
N ILE A 139 -6.18 -5.97 -9.65
CA ILE A 139 -7.04 -6.49 -10.73
C ILE A 139 -7.86 -7.68 -10.24
N GLN A 140 -7.26 -8.62 -9.53
CA GLN A 140 -7.94 -9.80 -9.03
C GLN A 140 -8.96 -9.47 -7.94
N ALA A 141 -8.64 -8.56 -7.01
CA ALA A 141 -9.59 -8.08 -6.00
C ALA A 141 -10.79 -7.37 -6.65
N TRP A 142 -10.56 -6.54 -7.69
CA TRP A 142 -11.64 -5.91 -8.44
C TRP A 142 -12.53 -6.93 -9.15
N ARG A 143 -11.95 -7.94 -9.80
CA ARG A 143 -12.70 -9.03 -10.45
C ARG A 143 -13.54 -9.81 -9.47
N TRP A 144 -12.97 -10.08 -8.30
CA TRP A 144 -13.71 -10.74 -7.23
C TRP A 144 -14.92 -9.90 -6.80
N LEU A 145 -14.76 -8.58 -6.62
CA LEU A 145 -15.89 -7.68 -6.33
C LEU A 145 -16.95 -7.72 -7.42
N ALA A 146 -16.55 -7.65 -8.68
CA ALA A 146 -17.48 -7.69 -9.82
C ALA A 146 -18.30 -8.99 -9.86
N ALA A 147 -17.69 -10.11 -9.48
CA ALA A 147 -18.35 -11.41 -9.46
C ALA A 147 -19.22 -11.63 -8.21
N ASN A 148 -18.80 -11.14 -7.05
CA ASN A 148 -19.44 -11.48 -5.77
C ASN A 148 -20.26 -10.34 -5.17
N ARG A 149 -20.02 -9.07 -5.59
CA ARG A 149 -20.71 -7.88 -5.11
C ARG A 149 -21.01 -6.93 -6.27
N PRO A 150 -21.83 -7.35 -7.26
CA PRO A 150 -22.12 -6.55 -8.45
C PRO A 150 -22.75 -5.20 -8.06
N GLY A 151 -22.27 -4.13 -8.70
CA GLY A 151 -22.65 -2.75 -8.37
C GLY A 151 -21.78 -2.07 -7.30
N GLU A 152 -20.91 -2.82 -6.62
CA GLU A 152 -19.99 -2.31 -5.60
C GLU A 152 -18.51 -2.33 -6.05
N GLU A 153 -18.21 -2.55 -7.34
CA GLU A 153 -16.85 -2.75 -7.87
C GLU A 153 -15.99 -1.48 -7.86
N ARG A 154 -16.25 -0.57 -6.94
CA ARG A 154 -15.60 0.73 -6.88
C ARG A 154 -14.50 0.78 -5.83
N ILE A 155 -13.25 0.57 -6.26
CA ILE A 155 -12.06 0.78 -5.44
C ILE A 155 -11.63 2.25 -5.61
N LEU A 156 -11.72 3.03 -4.51
CA LEU A 156 -11.43 4.47 -4.53
C LEU A 156 -10.01 4.80 -4.14
N ASN A 157 -9.47 4.10 -3.15
CA ASN A 157 -8.16 4.41 -2.61
C ASN A 157 -7.28 3.17 -2.69
N ILE A 158 -6.01 3.40 -2.96
CA ILE A 158 -4.95 2.39 -2.95
C ILE A 158 -3.96 2.79 -1.85
N VAL A 159 -3.70 1.88 -0.91
CA VAL A 159 -2.69 2.10 0.13
C VAL A 159 -1.67 0.98 0.09
N PHE A 160 -0.39 1.32 0.08
CA PHE A 160 0.72 0.38 0.21
C PHE A 160 1.06 0.23 1.69
N MET A 161 0.19 -0.47 2.42
CA MET A 161 0.27 -0.70 3.87
C MET A 161 0.08 -2.19 4.21
N GLY A 162 0.15 -3.06 3.21
CA GLY A 162 0.15 -4.51 3.36
C GLY A 162 1.52 -5.03 3.79
N GLN A 163 1.90 -6.19 3.28
CA GLN A 163 3.19 -6.81 3.61
C GLN A 163 4.34 -6.11 2.88
N GLY A 164 5.42 -5.78 3.63
CA GLY A 164 6.65 -5.22 3.09
C GLY A 164 6.85 -3.73 3.38
N GLU A 165 8.07 -3.27 3.09
CA GLU A 165 8.45 -1.85 3.06
C GLU A 165 8.43 -1.37 1.59
N PRO A 166 7.46 -0.53 1.21
CA PRO A 166 7.32 -0.12 -0.19
C PRO A 166 8.55 0.60 -0.75
N LEU A 167 9.19 1.45 0.06
CA LEU A 167 10.36 2.19 -0.40
C LEU A 167 11.63 1.32 -0.50
N HIS A 168 11.64 0.12 0.07
CA HIS A 168 12.67 -0.89 -0.16
C HIS A 168 12.45 -1.64 -1.49
N ASN A 169 11.23 -1.61 -2.02
CA ASN A 169 10.88 -2.10 -3.36
C ASN A 169 10.48 -0.94 -4.31
N PHE A 170 11.29 0.10 -4.31
CA PHE A 170 10.97 1.39 -4.92
C PHE A 170 10.53 1.30 -6.38
N ASP A 171 11.32 0.61 -7.23
CA ASP A 171 11.08 0.58 -8.68
C ASP A 171 9.75 -0.06 -9.05
N ALA A 172 9.43 -1.20 -8.43
CA ALA A 172 8.17 -1.89 -8.70
C ALA A 172 6.96 -1.11 -8.16
N VAL A 173 7.09 -0.50 -6.97
CA VAL A 173 6.02 0.32 -6.36
C VAL A 173 5.80 1.59 -7.17
N LYS A 174 6.86 2.31 -7.58
CA LYS A 174 6.77 3.49 -8.44
C LYS A 174 6.05 3.15 -9.75
N LYS A 175 6.49 2.09 -10.42
CA LYS A 175 5.87 1.65 -11.69
C LYS A 175 4.40 1.24 -11.51
N ALA A 176 4.06 0.56 -10.42
CA ALA A 176 2.66 0.26 -10.10
C ALA A 176 1.83 1.53 -9.91
N CYS A 177 2.36 2.55 -9.22
CA CYS A 177 1.71 3.86 -9.10
C CYS A 177 1.49 4.51 -10.48
N GLU A 178 2.48 4.49 -11.37
CA GLU A 178 2.36 5.03 -12.75
C GLU A 178 1.25 4.32 -13.53
N ILE A 179 1.15 2.99 -13.41
CA ILE A 179 0.07 2.20 -14.01
C ILE A 179 -1.29 2.61 -13.46
N PHE A 180 -1.43 2.72 -12.13
CA PHE A 180 -2.69 3.13 -11.50
C PHE A 180 -3.12 4.55 -11.84
N LEU A 181 -2.17 5.47 -12.01
CA LEU A 181 -2.42 6.87 -12.39
C LEU A 181 -2.76 7.04 -13.88
N SER A 182 -2.38 6.09 -14.72
CA SER A 182 -2.51 6.22 -16.17
C SER A 182 -3.96 6.46 -16.62
N LYS A 183 -4.20 7.53 -17.37
CA LYS A 183 -5.51 7.85 -17.99
C LYS A 183 -6.01 6.78 -18.97
N HIS A 184 -5.10 5.97 -19.49
CA HIS A 184 -5.41 4.88 -20.41
C HIS A 184 -5.77 3.58 -19.66
N GLY A 185 -5.58 3.53 -18.33
CA GLY A 185 -5.84 2.37 -17.49
C GLY A 185 -6.88 2.65 -16.39
N THR A 186 -6.48 2.43 -15.14
CA THR A 186 -7.35 2.55 -13.97
C THR A 186 -7.77 3.99 -13.66
N SER A 187 -6.98 4.97 -14.06
CA SER A 187 -7.24 6.41 -13.84
C SER A 187 -7.53 6.78 -12.39
N VAL A 188 -6.83 6.14 -11.45
CA VAL A 188 -6.93 6.48 -10.03
C VAL A 188 -6.32 7.88 -9.83
N GLY A 189 -7.02 8.74 -9.10
CA GLY A 189 -6.52 10.09 -8.83
C GLY A 189 -5.27 10.06 -7.93
N VAL A 190 -4.33 10.96 -8.16
CA VAL A 190 -3.07 11.05 -7.43
C VAL A 190 -3.23 11.09 -5.90
N GLN A 191 -4.26 11.81 -5.41
CA GLN A 191 -4.59 11.91 -3.98
C GLN A 191 -5.28 10.65 -3.43
N LYS A 192 -5.53 9.64 -4.25
CA LYS A 192 -6.18 8.37 -3.89
C LYS A 192 -5.19 7.22 -3.71
N ILE A 193 -3.91 7.48 -3.92
CA ILE A 193 -2.83 6.52 -3.72
C ILE A 193 -1.95 7.03 -2.58
N THR A 194 -1.68 6.18 -1.59
CA THR A 194 -0.78 6.47 -0.48
C THR A 194 0.27 5.38 -0.37
N VAL A 195 1.53 5.77 -0.36
CA VAL A 195 2.66 4.88 -0.09
C VAL A 195 3.13 5.12 1.34
N SER A 196 3.23 4.06 2.14
CA SER A 196 3.70 4.15 3.52
C SER A 196 5.15 3.71 3.63
N THR A 197 5.88 4.23 4.61
CA THR A 197 7.26 3.84 4.89
C THR A 197 7.55 3.86 6.39
N ALA A 198 8.40 2.94 6.83
CA ALA A 198 8.98 2.94 8.17
C ALA A 198 10.12 3.97 8.35
N GLY A 199 10.49 4.68 7.27
CA GLY A 199 11.60 5.63 7.26
C GLY A 199 12.88 5.07 6.66
N TYR A 200 12.78 4.26 5.60
CA TYR A 200 13.92 3.76 4.84
C TYR A 200 14.54 4.89 4.01
N ILE A 201 15.61 5.53 4.53
CA ILE A 201 16.21 6.74 3.93
C ILE A 201 16.60 6.57 2.47
N PRO A 202 17.28 5.48 2.01
CA PRO A 202 17.62 5.35 0.60
C PRO A 202 16.40 5.40 -0.35
N GLY A 203 15.26 4.89 0.12
CA GLY A 203 14.00 4.98 -0.62
C GLY A 203 13.36 6.37 -0.54
N LEU A 204 13.45 7.06 0.61
CA LEU A 204 12.97 8.44 0.78
C LEU A 204 13.77 9.42 -0.08
N GLU A 205 15.08 9.24 -0.19
CA GLU A 205 15.94 10.05 -1.06
C GLU A 205 15.48 9.94 -2.52
N ARG A 206 15.29 8.73 -3.02
CA ARG A 206 14.73 8.50 -4.36
C ARG A 206 13.30 9.06 -4.49
N TRP A 207 12.48 8.91 -3.45
CA TRP A 207 11.11 9.42 -3.46
C TRP A 207 11.08 10.93 -3.64
N SER A 208 11.96 11.69 -2.98
CA SER A 208 12.03 13.15 -3.11
C SER A 208 12.34 13.63 -4.54
N LEU A 209 13.06 12.80 -5.32
CA LEU A 209 13.49 13.10 -6.70
C LEU A 209 12.57 12.52 -7.77
N GLU A 210 11.98 11.35 -7.50
CA GLU A 210 11.32 10.53 -8.52
C GLU A 210 9.84 10.24 -8.19
N THR A 211 9.26 10.92 -7.19
CA THR A 211 7.88 10.64 -6.76
C THR A 211 6.88 10.76 -7.91
N PRO A 212 5.93 9.83 -8.05
CA PRO A 212 4.80 9.96 -8.98
C PRO A 212 3.75 10.98 -8.50
N GLY A 213 4.03 11.75 -7.43
CA GLY A 213 3.14 12.77 -6.88
C GLY A 213 2.02 12.23 -6.00
N VAL A 214 2.03 10.93 -5.67
CA VAL A 214 1.06 10.31 -4.76
C VAL A 214 1.38 10.65 -3.29
N ASN A 215 0.44 10.40 -2.38
CA ASN A 215 0.62 10.70 -0.96
C ASN A 215 1.68 9.79 -0.33
N LEU A 216 2.39 10.34 0.65
CA LEU A 216 3.33 9.61 1.50
C LEU A 216 2.78 9.54 2.93
N ALA A 217 2.92 8.37 3.57
CA ALA A 217 2.68 8.17 4.98
C ALA A 217 3.96 7.70 5.68
N LEU A 218 4.28 8.26 6.84
CA LEU A 218 5.36 7.80 7.71
C LEU A 218 4.80 7.01 8.87
N SER A 219 5.23 5.77 9.04
CA SER A 219 5.09 5.01 10.27
C SER A 219 5.96 5.64 11.36
N LEU A 220 5.41 6.63 12.10
CA LEU A 220 6.13 7.37 13.12
C LEU A 220 6.16 6.59 14.45
N HIS A 221 4.99 6.27 14.97
CA HIS A 221 4.67 5.41 16.12
C HIS A 221 5.28 5.81 17.48
N SER A 222 6.32 6.62 17.52
CA SER A 222 6.80 7.30 18.73
C SER A 222 7.71 8.48 18.39
N PRO A 223 7.57 9.62 19.09
CA PRO A 223 8.49 10.75 19.00
C PRO A 223 9.73 10.58 19.88
N PHE A 224 9.80 9.52 20.70
CA PHE A 224 10.95 9.18 21.56
C PHE A 224 11.79 8.11 20.87
N ALA A 225 13.10 8.37 20.77
CA ALA A 225 14.02 7.51 20.04
C ALA A 225 14.07 6.08 20.62
N GLU A 226 14.07 5.92 21.93
CA GLU A 226 14.14 4.62 22.61
C GLU A 226 12.90 3.78 22.28
N LYS A 227 11.70 4.35 22.45
CA LYS A 227 10.43 3.67 22.13
C LYS A 227 10.35 3.35 20.64
N ARG A 228 10.78 4.28 19.77
CA ARG A 228 10.77 4.05 18.32
C ARG A 228 11.76 2.97 17.90
N ASN A 229 12.94 2.91 18.55
CA ASN A 229 13.94 1.86 18.30
C ASN A 229 13.41 0.46 18.61
N GLU A 230 12.54 0.35 19.63
CA GLU A 230 11.88 -0.91 19.99
C GLU A 230 10.78 -1.27 19.00
N LEU A 231 9.93 -0.30 18.64
CA LEU A 231 8.83 -0.52 17.71
C LEU A 231 9.31 -0.74 16.26
N ILE A 232 10.28 0.05 15.81
CA ILE A 232 10.78 0.10 14.43
C ILE A 232 12.32 0.02 14.44
N PRO A 233 12.90 -1.18 14.46
CA PRO A 233 14.35 -1.37 14.64
C PRO A 233 15.23 -0.64 13.62
N ILE A 234 14.73 -0.36 12.42
CA ILE A 234 15.47 0.41 11.41
C ILE A 234 15.77 1.85 11.86
N ASN A 235 15.04 2.38 12.86
CA ASN A 235 15.31 3.68 13.47
C ASN A 235 16.73 3.80 14.06
N LYS A 236 17.32 2.68 14.49
CA LYS A 236 18.72 2.65 14.96
C LYS A 236 19.70 3.00 13.85
N LYS A 237 19.35 2.69 12.59
CA LYS A 237 20.18 3.00 11.42
C LYS A 237 19.80 4.35 10.81
N TYR A 238 18.53 4.69 10.83
CA TYR A 238 17.96 5.91 10.27
C TYR A 238 17.11 6.59 11.36
N PRO A 239 17.71 7.44 12.21
CA PRO A 239 17.02 8.14 13.30
C PRO A 239 15.87 9.01 12.77
N LEU A 240 14.83 9.18 13.61
CA LEU A 240 13.60 9.90 13.22
C LEU A 240 13.87 11.33 12.73
N ASP A 241 14.78 12.05 13.34
CA ASP A 241 15.16 13.41 12.95
C ASP A 241 15.74 13.44 11.53
N GLU A 242 16.61 12.51 11.18
CA GLU A 242 17.12 12.37 9.79
C GLU A 242 15.99 12.01 8.81
N VAL A 243 15.11 11.08 9.19
CA VAL A 243 13.94 10.69 8.36
C VAL A 243 13.04 11.91 8.10
N LEU A 244 12.75 12.70 9.14
CA LEU A 244 11.94 13.91 9.00
C LEU A 244 12.63 14.96 8.14
N ALA A 245 13.96 15.10 8.23
CA ALA A 245 14.72 16.02 7.38
C ALA A 245 14.64 15.66 5.88
N TYR A 246 14.53 14.36 5.53
CA TYR A 246 14.24 13.96 4.14
C TYR A 246 12.80 14.19 3.74
N ILE A 247 11.84 13.93 4.64
CA ILE A 247 10.40 14.19 4.39
C ILE A 247 10.14 15.68 4.17
N ASP A 248 10.78 16.55 4.93
CA ASP A 248 10.64 18.00 4.81
C ASP A 248 11.14 18.54 3.45
N LYS A 249 11.98 17.80 2.73
CA LYS A 249 12.46 18.14 1.38
C LYS A 249 11.50 17.70 0.26
N ILE A 250 10.49 16.88 0.56
CA ILE A 250 9.56 16.38 -0.46
C ILE A 250 8.69 17.53 -0.96
N PRO A 251 8.65 17.81 -2.27
CA PRO A 251 7.84 18.87 -2.82
C PRO A 251 6.35 18.50 -2.72
N LEU A 252 5.64 19.12 -1.78
CA LEU A 252 4.21 18.92 -1.62
C LEU A 252 3.43 19.81 -2.59
N GLN A 253 2.45 19.24 -3.28
CA GLN A 253 1.50 19.98 -4.11
C GLN A 253 0.50 20.74 -3.22
N LYS A 254 -0.22 21.71 -3.79
CA LYS A 254 -1.26 22.46 -3.08
C LYS A 254 -2.29 21.49 -2.48
N LYS A 255 -2.55 21.60 -1.19
CA LYS A 255 -3.43 20.73 -0.39
C LYS A 255 -2.92 19.29 -0.19
N GLN A 256 -1.68 19.01 -0.49
CA GLN A 256 -1.03 17.75 -0.13
C GLN A 256 -0.43 17.87 1.27
N PHE A 257 -0.43 16.77 2.00
CA PHE A 257 0.16 16.67 3.34
C PHE A 257 0.82 15.30 3.51
N ILE A 258 1.71 15.22 4.47
CA ILE A 258 2.29 13.96 4.91
C ILE A 258 1.38 13.36 5.99
N THR A 259 1.04 12.09 5.83
CA THR A 259 0.32 11.37 6.89
C THR A 259 1.32 10.73 7.85
N TYR A 260 1.12 10.94 9.15
CA TYR A 260 1.91 10.31 10.20
C TYR A 260 1.06 9.25 10.89
N GLU A 261 1.43 8.00 10.70
CA GLU A 261 0.75 6.87 11.31
C GLU A 261 1.31 6.68 12.73
N TYR A 262 0.43 6.64 13.72
CA TYR A 262 0.78 6.46 15.11
C TYR A 262 -0.02 5.32 15.72
N ILE A 263 0.63 4.18 15.91
CA ILE A 263 0.02 3.05 16.60
C ILE A 263 0.04 3.30 18.09
N LEU A 264 -1.14 3.24 18.74
CA LEU A 264 -1.28 3.42 20.19
C LEU A 264 -1.24 2.06 20.88
N ILE A 265 -0.28 1.89 21.75
CA ILE A 265 -0.03 0.66 22.53
C ILE A 265 -0.17 0.99 24.02
N LYS A 266 -1.02 0.21 24.69
CA LYS A 266 -1.33 0.39 26.11
C LYS A 266 -0.05 0.38 26.97
N ASP A 267 0.06 1.38 27.84
CA ASP A 267 1.14 1.56 28.81
C ASP A 267 2.55 1.63 28.19
N PHE A 268 2.63 1.88 26.87
CA PHE A 268 3.90 1.98 26.17
C PHE A 268 4.12 3.38 25.54
N ASN A 269 3.23 3.82 24.65
CA ASN A 269 3.34 5.08 23.93
C ASN A 269 2.03 5.87 23.90
N ASP A 270 1.16 5.64 24.87
CA ASP A 270 -0.20 6.20 24.98
C ASP A 270 -0.31 7.26 26.09
N THR A 271 0.80 7.82 26.56
CA THR A 271 0.82 8.82 27.63
C THR A 271 0.57 10.24 27.10
N ALA A 272 0.16 11.15 27.99
CA ALA A 272 0.01 12.56 27.65
C ALA A 272 1.34 13.21 27.17
N ASP A 273 2.47 12.74 27.69
CA ASP A 273 3.80 13.21 27.30
C ASP A 273 4.16 12.75 25.88
N ASP A 274 3.78 11.51 25.49
CA ASP A 274 3.90 11.03 24.12
C ASP A 274 3.08 11.92 23.15
N ALA A 275 1.84 12.26 23.52
CA ALA A 275 0.98 13.12 22.71
C ALA A 275 1.55 14.56 22.58
N LYS A 276 1.98 15.16 23.70
CA LYS A 276 2.60 16.51 23.69
C LYS A 276 3.87 16.55 22.84
N LYS A 277 4.74 15.56 22.98
CA LYS A 277 5.99 15.47 22.21
C LYS A 277 5.71 15.28 20.72
N LEU A 278 4.73 14.43 20.37
CA LEU A 278 4.29 14.23 19.00
C LEU A 278 3.71 15.52 18.40
N GLY A 279 2.82 16.20 19.14
CA GLY A 279 2.24 17.48 18.74
C GLY A 279 3.31 18.54 18.48
N ALA A 280 4.25 18.71 19.43
CA ALA A 280 5.36 19.65 19.30
C ALA A 280 6.27 19.34 18.10
N LEU A 281 6.54 18.03 17.82
CA LEU A 281 7.37 17.59 16.70
C LEU A 281 6.75 17.93 15.33
N LEU A 282 5.42 17.91 15.24
CA LEU A 282 4.70 18.08 13.97
C LEU A 282 4.05 19.47 13.85
N ALA A 283 4.11 20.32 14.88
CA ALA A 283 3.55 21.65 14.86
C ALA A 283 4.11 22.49 13.70
N GLY A 284 3.23 23.17 12.96
CA GLY A 284 3.60 24.01 11.80
C GLY A 284 3.94 23.25 10.52
N LYS A 285 3.94 21.91 10.52
CA LYS A 285 4.14 21.10 9.31
C LYS A 285 2.81 20.83 8.59
N SER A 286 2.86 20.57 7.29
CA SER A 286 1.73 20.02 6.52
C SER A 286 1.48 18.57 6.90
N ALA A 287 0.99 18.34 8.11
CA ALA A 287 0.84 17.04 8.74
C ALA A 287 -0.62 16.66 8.91
N TYR A 288 -0.89 15.35 8.81
CA TYR A 288 -2.12 14.70 9.21
C TYR A 288 -1.76 13.48 10.07
N ILE A 289 -2.41 13.28 11.20
CA ILE A 289 -2.13 12.15 12.09
C ILE A 289 -3.26 11.11 11.99
N ASN A 290 -2.89 9.86 11.76
CA ASN A 290 -3.75 8.71 11.96
C ASN A 290 -3.35 8.03 13.28
N LEU A 291 -4.23 8.07 14.27
CA LEU A 291 -4.11 7.28 15.49
C LEU A 291 -4.72 5.91 15.24
N ILE A 292 -3.93 4.87 15.46
CA ILE A 292 -4.31 3.47 15.23
C ILE A 292 -4.22 2.73 16.55
N PRO A 293 -5.34 2.50 17.28
CA PRO A 293 -5.33 1.58 18.41
C PRO A 293 -4.74 0.23 18.00
N PHE A 294 -3.86 -0.34 18.81
CA PHE A 294 -3.14 -1.56 18.46
C PHE A 294 -4.07 -2.72 18.15
N ASN A 295 -3.84 -3.39 17.04
CA ASN A 295 -4.58 -4.58 16.64
C ASN A 295 -3.80 -5.83 17.09
N SER A 296 -4.33 -6.56 18.05
CA SER A 296 -3.69 -7.76 18.59
C SER A 296 -3.58 -8.87 17.53
N PHE A 297 -2.50 -9.64 17.61
CA PHE A 297 -2.29 -10.83 16.79
C PHE A 297 -1.62 -11.94 17.61
N PRO A 298 -1.71 -13.21 17.21
CA PRO A 298 -1.14 -14.32 17.95
C PRO A 298 0.37 -14.15 18.25
N GLY A 299 0.74 -14.25 19.51
CA GLY A 299 2.12 -14.11 19.98
C GLY A 299 2.62 -12.67 20.11
N SER A 300 1.73 -11.67 20.06
CA SER A 300 2.04 -10.30 20.49
C SER A 300 1.89 -10.17 21.99
N HIS A 301 2.82 -9.44 22.62
CA HIS A 301 2.75 -9.05 24.03
C HIS A 301 2.11 -7.68 24.24
N TYR A 302 1.94 -6.92 23.17
CA TYR A 302 1.30 -5.61 23.22
C TYR A 302 -0.22 -5.71 23.36
N GLN A 303 -0.81 -4.68 23.95
CA GLN A 303 -2.25 -4.58 24.17
C GLN A 303 -2.81 -3.28 23.57
N CYS A 304 -4.08 -3.32 23.19
CA CYS A 304 -4.83 -2.14 22.77
C CYS A 304 -5.11 -1.25 23.99
N PRO A 305 -4.92 0.07 23.93
CA PRO A 305 -5.33 0.97 24.99
C PRO A 305 -6.86 1.06 25.07
N ASP A 306 -7.35 1.48 26.23
CA ASP A 306 -8.76 1.75 26.44
C ASP A 306 -9.20 2.96 25.58
N LEU A 307 -10.44 2.98 25.10
CA LEU A 307 -10.95 4.02 24.20
C LEU A 307 -10.82 5.42 24.80
N ASP A 308 -11.08 5.58 26.09
CA ASP A 308 -10.94 6.87 26.77
C ASP A 308 -9.50 7.40 26.72
N LYS A 309 -8.51 6.51 26.79
CA LYS A 309 -7.09 6.89 26.61
C LYS A 309 -6.78 7.36 25.19
N VAL A 310 -7.38 6.70 24.20
CA VAL A 310 -7.23 7.07 22.79
C VAL A 310 -7.81 8.46 22.53
N GLU A 311 -8.99 8.75 23.07
CA GLU A 311 -9.63 10.07 22.96
C GLU A 311 -8.83 11.15 23.72
N GLN A 312 -8.38 10.90 24.94
CA GLN A 312 -7.52 11.82 25.69
C GLN A 312 -6.23 12.13 24.94
N PHE A 313 -5.61 11.12 24.31
CA PHE A 313 -4.42 11.33 23.48
C PHE A 313 -4.72 12.26 22.31
N LYS A 314 -5.85 12.05 21.63
CA LYS A 314 -6.32 12.91 20.55
C LYS A 314 -6.60 14.33 21.03
N GLU A 315 -7.27 14.53 22.16
CA GLU A 315 -7.55 15.85 22.72
C GLU A 315 -6.27 16.67 22.94
N VAL A 316 -5.20 16.03 23.43
CA VAL A 316 -3.90 16.68 23.56
C VAL A 316 -3.36 17.12 22.20
N LEU A 317 -3.45 16.27 21.17
CA LEU A 317 -3.01 16.63 19.79
C LEU A 317 -3.85 17.74 19.18
N ASP A 318 -5.13 17.81 19.45
CA ASP A 318 -6.04 18.85 18.96
C ASP A 318 -5.58 20.27 19.45
N THR A 319 -4.93 20.36 20.62
CA THR A 319 -4.35 21.64 21.12
C THR A 319 -3.26 22.20 20.19
N PHE A 320 -2.59 21.33 19.43
CA PHE A 320 -1.57 21.70 18.42
C PHE A 320 -2.17 22.02 17.05
N LYS A 321 -3.51 21.92 16.89
CA LYS A 321 -4.24 22.18 15.65
C LYS A 321 -3.78 21.30 14.47
N ILE A 322 -3.35 20.07 14.76
CA ILE A 322 -2.97 19.08 13.74
C ILE A 322 -4.19 18.20 13.47
N PRO A 323 -4.68 18.10 12.22
CA PRO A 323 -5.78 17.23 11.89
C PRO A 323 -5.48 15.77 12.29
N THR A 324 -6.26 15.21 13.20
CA THR A 324 -6.04 13.88 13.77
C THR A 324 -7.29 13.02 13.62
N LEU A 325 -7.13 11.80 13.08
CA LEU A 325 -8.19 10.82 12.91
C LEU A 325 -7.86 9.55 13.68
N ILE A 326 -8.83 9.07 14.47
CA ILE A 326 -8.77 7.73 15.06
C ILE A 326 -9.22 6.71 14.02
N ARG A 327 -8.38 5.73 13.73
CA ARG A 327 -8.63 4.66 12.75
C ARG A 327 -9.10 3.41 13.47
N GLY A 328 -10.41 3.17 13.46
CA GLY A 328 -10.94 1.90 13.97
C GLY A 328 -10.42 0.68 13.20
N ALA A 329 -10.26 -0.43 13.90
CA ALA A 329 -9.92 -1.70 13.27
C ALA A 329 -10.97 -2.12 12.25
N LYS A 330 -10.51 -2.66 11.11
CA LYS A 330 -11.35 -3.24 10.08
C LYS A 330 -10.84 -4.65 9.78
N GLY A 331 -11.77 -5.63 9.73
CA GLY A 331 -11.44 -7.04 9.47
C GLY A 331 -10.60 -7.70 10.57
N ASP A 332 -10.73 -7.24 11.81
CA ASP A 332 -10.00 -7.81 12.95
C ASP A 332 -10.31 -9.30 13.16
N ASP A 333 -11.56 -9.70 12.97
CA ASP A 333 -12.03 -11.08 13.08
C ASP A 333 -11.41 -12.05 12.04
N VAL A 334 -10.86 -11.51 10.96
CA VAL A 334 -10.15 -12.28 9.91
C VAL A 334 -8.66 -11.94 9.83
N LEU A 335 -8.10 -11.29 10.87
CA LEU A 335 -6.70 -10.83 10.91
C LEU A 335 -6.31 -10.00 9.67
N ALA A 336 -7.16 -9.04 9.30
CA ALA A 336 -6.97 -8.16 8.16
C ALA A 336 -6.61 -6.71 8.56
N ALA A 337 -6.63 -6.37 9.85
CA ALA A 337 -6.29 -5.03 10.32
C ALA A 337 -4.77 -4.74 10.18
N CYS A 338 -4.42 -3.45 10.30
CA CYS A 338 -3.02 -3.01 10.20
C CYS A 338 -2.13 -3.77 11.19
N GLY A 339 -1.01 -4.31 10.72
CA GLY A 339 -0.06 -5.09 11.48
C GLY A 339 -0.37 -6.58 11.64
N GLN A 340 -1.56 -7.05 11.24
CA GLN A 340 -2.01 -8.43 11.46
C GLN A 340 -1.69 -9.40 10.31
N LEU A 341 -1.27 -8.91 9.13
CA LEU A 341 -1.08 -9.76 7.94
C LEU A 341 0.03 -10.79 8.13
N ASN A 342 -0.29 -12.06 7.82
CA ASN A 342 0.61 -13.19 7.94
C ASN A 342 0.29 -14.27 6.90
N SER A 343 1.06 -14.34 5.84
CA SER A 343 0.86 -15.29 4.72
C SER A 343 1.34 -16.73 4.99
N LYS A 344 1.63 -17.08 6.24
CA LYS A 344 2.07 -18.44 6.62
C LYS A 344 0.95 -19.45 6.85
N ASN A 345 -0.31 -19.05 6.66
CA ASN A 345 -1.45 -19.95 6.83
C ASN A 345 -1.91 -20.50 5.49
#